data_04ff9426e02598cffe0b19919cc88f3b
#
_entry.id   04ff9426e02598cffe0b19919cc88f3b
#
_cell.length_a   1.000
_cell.length_b   1.000
_cell.length_c   1.000
_cell.angle_alpha   90.00
_cell.angle_beta   90.00
_cell.angle_gamma   90.00
#
_symmetry.space_group_name_H-M   'P 1'
#
loop_
_entity.id
_entity.type
_entity.pdbx_description
1 polymer ?
#
loop_
_entity_poly.entity_id
_entity_poly.type
_entity_poly.pdbx_seq_one_letter_code
_entity_poly.pdbx_strand_id
1 'polypeptide(L)'
;MNGAFYSAMTIQVPFPVVISKEGKWFVAVCPLLDIATQGKTEKEVKENMADLINDYLSDPDTPKPSMEDLMSLSLTNIPVKVPEGVLHRKASTAVTAKSN
;
A
#
# COMPACT_ATOMS: atom_id res chain seq x y z
N MET A 1 -22.50 7.45 25.25
CA MET A 1 -21.97 7.44 24.82
C MET A 1 -21.53 8.12 24.07
N ASN A 2 -20.89 8.40 23.91
CA ASN A 2 -20.82 9.24 23.00
C ASN A 2 -19.61 9.20 22.28
N GLY A 3 -19.45 9.95 21.15
CA GLY A 3 -18.31 9.90 20.29
C GLY A 3 -17.04 10.22 20.97
N ALA A 4 -17.09 11.14 21.84
CA ALA A 4 -15.90 11.54 22.54
C ALA A 4 -15.33 10.38 23.32
N PHE A 5 -16.16 9.57 23.87
CA PHE A 5 -15.70 8.45 24.63
C PHE A 5 -15.04 7.47 23.70
N TYR A 6 -15.67 7.20 22.55
CA TYR A 6 -15.08 6.26 21.63
C TYR A 6 -13.79 6.76 21.02
N SER A 7 -13.67 8.05 20.78
CA SER A 7 -12.43 8.52 20.19
C SER A 7 -11.27 8.38 21.13
N ALA A 8 -11.52 8.33 22.43
CA ALA A 8 -10.45 8.12 23.38
C ALA A 8 -9.98 6.68 23.35
N MET A 9 -10.71 5.79 22.66
CA MET A 9 -10.37 4.38 22.62
C MET A 9 -9.70 3.98 21.31
N THR A 10 -9.17 4.92 20.57
CA THR A 10 -8.52 4.58 19.32
C THR A 10 -7.22 3.81 19.56
N ILE A 11 -6.90 2.93 18.66
CA ILE A 11 -5.66 2.19 18.68
C ILE A 11 -5.02 2.31 17.33
N GLN A 12 -3.72 2.06 17.27
CA GLN A 12 -3.02 2.05 15.99
C GLN A 12 -2.94 0.63 15.48
N VAL A 13 -3.36 0.45 14.23
CA VAL A 13 -3.36 -0.86 13.61
C VAL A 13 -2.59 -0.76 12.31
N PRO A 14 -1.58 -1.60 12.09
CA PRO A 14 -0.82 -1.51 10.85
C PRO A 14 -1.60 -2.13 9.70
N PHE A 15 -1.76 -1.35 8.63
CA PHE A 15 -2.39 -1.84 7.42
C PHE A 15 -1.29 -2.10 6.40
N PRO A 16 -1.23 -3.28 5.81
CA PRO A 16 -0.21 -3.58 4.81
C PRO A 16 -0.43 -2.75 3.56
N VAL A 17 0.63 -2.10 3.11
CA VAL A 17 0.59 -1.22 1.94
C VAL A 17 1.80 -1.52 1.09
N VAL A 18 1.60 -1.65 -0.22
CA VAL A 18 2.69 -1.87 -1.15
C VAL A 18 2.96 -0.54 -1.84
N ILE A 19 4.21 -0.11 -1.84
CA ILE A 19 4.59 1.13 -2.48
C ILE A 19 5.53 0.82 -3.63
N SER A 20 5.26 1.40 -4.79
CA SER A 20 6.12 1.26 -5.95
C SER A 20 6.34 2.62 -6.58
N LYS A 21 7.40 2.74 -7.37
CA LYS A 21 7.67 3.97 -8.07
C LYS A 21 7.33 3.77 -9.53
N GLU A 22 6.49 4.65 -10.06
CA GLU A 22 6.08 4.58 -11.46
C GLU A 22 6.37 5.92 -12.12
N GLY A 23 7.47 5.99 -12.87
CA GLY A 23 7.89 7.23 -13.47
C GLY A 23 8.27 8.24 -12.40
N LYS A 24 7.58 9.37 -12.40
CA LYS A 24 7.83 10.41 -11.42
C LYS A 24 6.99 10.27 -10.18
N TRP A 25 6.11 9.30 -10.14
CA TRP A 25 5.16 9.18 -9.06
C TRP A 25 5.45 7.98 -8.18
N PHE A 26 5.08 8.10 -6.92
CA PHE A 26 5.04 6.93 -6.05
C PHE A 26 3.59 6.51 -5.96
N VAL A 27 3.36 5.21 -6.02
CA VAL A 27 2.01 4.65 -5.96
C VAL A 27 1.93 3.74 -4.76
N ALA A 28 0.87 3.86 -4.00
CA ALA A 28 0.64 3.00 -2.85
C ALA A 28 -0.67 2.25 -3.05
N VAL A 29 -0.67 0.98 -2.70
CA VAL A 29 -1.85 0.13 -2.81
C VAL A 29 -2.06 -0.55 -1.47
N CYS A 30 -3.28 -0.51 -0.98
CA CYS A 30 -3.67 -1.25 0.22
C CYS A 30 -4.52 -2.44 -0.25
N PRO A 31 -3.94 -3.63 -0.36
CA PRO A 31 -4.67 -4.76 -0.93
C PRO A 31 -5.90 -5.16 -0.13
N LEU A 32 -5.82 -5.02 1.20
CA LEU A 32 -6.93 -5.45 2.04
C LEU A 32 -8.19 -4.66 1.75
N LEU A 33 -8.06 -3.37 1.46
CA LEU A 33 -9.20 -2.51 1.18
C LEU A 33 -9.41 -2.26 -0.30
N ASP A 34 -8.49 -2.72 -1.13
CA ASP A 34 -8.54 -2.54 -2.59
C ASP A 34 -8.61 -1.06 -2.95
N ILE A 35 -7.73 -0.26 -2.35
CA ILE A 35 -7.63 1.15 -2.64
C ILE A 35 -6.19 1.50 -2.98
N ALA A 36 -6.02 2.58 -3.74
CA ALA A 36 -4.70 3.01 -4.19
C ALA A 36 -4.65 4.52 -4.25
N THR A 37 -3.45 5.05 -4.12
CA THR A 37 -3.24 6.49 -4.26
C THR A 37 -1.83 6.72 -4.76
N GLN A 38 -1.49 7.98 -5.02
CA GLN A 38 -0.16 8.32 -5.50
C GLN A 38 0.33 9.58 -4.83
N GLY A 39 1.62 9.84 -4.96
CA GLY A 39 2.24 11.02 -4.42
C GLY A 39 3.55 11.28 -5.13
N LYS A 40 4.11 12.45 -4.93
CA LYS A 40 5.35 12.82 -5.61
C LYS A 40 6.57 12.31 -4.87
N THR A 41 6.44 12.01 -3.61
CA THR A 41 7.52 11.45 -2.81
C THR A 41 6.97 10.27 -2.03
N GLU A 42 7.88 9.46 -1.52
CA GLU A 42 7.46 8.32 -0.71
C GLU A 42 6.75 8.80 0.55
N LYS A 43 7.23 9.88 1.14
CA LYS A 43 6.60 10.42 2.33
C LYS A 43 5.18 10.87 2.01
N GLU A 44 5.02 11.57 0.89
CA GLU A 44 3.70 12.08 0.52
C GLU A 44 2.73 10.95 0.24
N VAL A 45 3.16 9.91 -0.47
CA VAL A 45 2.25 8.83 -0.79
C VAL A 45 1.82 8.07 0.46
N LYS A 46 2.71 7.98 1.46
CA LYS A 46 2.33 7.34 2.72
C LYS A 46 1.28 8.17 3.45
N GLU A 47 1.45 9.48 3.44
CA GLU A 47 0.47 10.36 4.08
C GLU A 47 -0.86 10.29 3.35
N ASN A 48 -0.82 10.30 2.02
CA ASN A 48 -2.05 10.21 1.24
C ASN A 48 -2.77 8.88 1.48
N MET A 49 -1.99 7.80 1.60
CA MET A 49 -2.61 6.51 1.85
C MET A 49 -3.22 6.45 3.25
N ALA A 50 -2.55 7.03 4.24
CA ALA A 50 -3.12 7.06 5.59
C ALA A 50 -4.44 7.80 5.61
N ASP A 51 -4.51 8.92 4.90
CA ASP A 51 -5.74 9.69 4.82
C ASP A 51 -6.84 8.89 4.11
N LEU A 52 -6.47 8.20 3.05
CA LEU A 52 -7.43 7.42 2.29
C LEU A 52 -7.98 6.25 3.11
N ILE A 53 -7.11 5.59 3.86
CA ILE A 53 -7.54 4.50 4.74
C ILE A 53 -8.47 5.05 5.81
N ASN A 54 -8.14 6.21 6.39
CA ASN A 54 -9.00 6.80 7.40
C ASN A 54 -10.35 7.15 6.83
N ASP A 55 -10.38 7.70 5.62
CA ASP A 55 -11.65 8.01 4.98
C ASP A 55 -12.47 6.75 4.74
N TYR A 56 -11.81 5.69 4.28
CA TYR A 56 -12.50 4.43 4.03
C TYR A 56 -13.11 3.88 5.31
N LEU A 57 -12.32 3.90 6.40
CA LEU A 57 -12.80 3.33 7.65
C LEU A 57 -13.89 4.18 8.29
N SER A 58 -13.92 5.46 7.99
CA SER A 58 -14.93 6.36 8.55
C SER A 58 -16.24 6.35 7.76
N ASP A 59 -16.20 5.84 6.54
CA ASP A 59 -17.37 5.85 5.69
C ASP A 59 -18.30 4.71 6.10
N PRO A 60 -19.54 5.00 6.53
CA PRO A 60 -20.42 3.93 6.98
C PRO A 60 -20.83 2.98 5.87
N ASP A 61 -20.66 3.37 4.62
CA ASP A 61 -21.08 2.54 3.50
C ASP A 61 -20.01 1.59 3.00
N THR A 62 -18.78 1.66 3.51
CA THR A 62 -17.73 0.75 3.08
C THR A 62 -17.67 -0.45 4.02
N PRO A 63 -17.39 -1.63 3.47
CA PRO A 63 -17.22 -2.80 4.33
C PRO A 63 -15.92 -2.69 5.11
N LYS A 64 -15.95 -3.05 6.38
CA LYS A 64 -14.76 -2.95 7.21
C LYS A 64 -14.11 -4.30 7.37
N PRO A 65 -12.78 -4.36 7.33
CA PRO A 65 -12.09 -5.61 7.57
C PRO A 65 -12.17 -5.99 9.05
N SER A 66 -12.10 -7.27 9.31
CA SER A 66 -12.03 -7.72 10.69
C SER A 66 -10.57 -7.69 11.15
N MET A 67 -10.36 -7.77 12.46
CA MET A 67 -9.02 -7.85 12.99
C MET A 67 -8.34 -9.12 12.51
N GLU A 68 -9.10 -10.21 12.37
CA GLU A 68 -8.55 -11.44 11.85
C GLU A 68 -8.08 -11.29 10.42
N ASP A 69 -8.80 -10.53 9.60
CA ASP A 69 -8.37 -10.30 8.23
C ASP A 69 -7.01 -9.62 8.21
N LEU A 70 -6.83 -8.61 9.05
CA LEU A 70 -5.57 -7.91 9.12
C LEU A 70 -4.44 -8.79 9.60
N MET A 71 -4.69 -9.61 10.59
CA MET A 71 -3.64 -10.40 11.18
C MET A 71 -3.28 -11.61 10.37
N SER A 72 -4.16 -12.04 9.47
CA SER A 72 -3.88 -13.19 8.63
C SER A 72 -3.23 -12.83 7.31
N LEU A 73 -3.13 -11.53 7.00
CA LEU A 73 -2.55 -11.11 5.74
C LEU A 73 -1.03 -11.17 5.81
N SER A 74 -0.40 -11.67 4.78
CA SER A 74 1.04 -11.65 4.70
C SER A 74 1.48 -11.26 3.31
N LEU A 75 2.65 -10.61 3.22
CA LEU A 75 3.25 -10.27 1.96
C LEU A 75 4.46 -11.17 1.78
N THR A 76 4.54 -11.80 0.63
CA THR A 76 5.63 -12.71 0.39
C THR A 76 6.07 -12.59 -1.07
N ASN A 77 7.32 -12.98 -1.31
CA ASN A 77 7.86 -13.01 -2.66
C ASN A 77 7.99 -14.46 -3.07
N ILE A 78 7.48 -14.78 -4.24
CA ILE A 78 7.49 -16.15 -4.73
C ILE A 78 8.47 -16.21 -5.90
N PRO A 79 9.52 -17.04 -5.82
CA PRO A 79 10.44 -17.15 -6.94
C PRO A 79 9.77 -17.87 -8.09
N VAL A 80 9.90 -17.30 -9.26
CA VAL A 80 9.29 -17.85 -10.46
C VAL A 80 10.36 -17.89 -11.54
N LYS A 81 10.43 -18.99 -12.27
CA LYS A 81 11.35 -19.11 -13.39
C LYS A 81 10.79 -18.35 -14.57
N VAL A 82 11.55 -17.40 -15.07
CA VAL A 82 11.09 -16.56 -16.16
C VAL A 82 12.11 -16.67 -17.28
N PRO A 83 11.68 -16.89 -18.53
CA PRO A 83 12.62 -16.96 -19.64
C PRO A 83 13.36 -15.64 -19.81
N GLU A 84 14.60 -15.73 -20.24
CA GLU A 84 15.37 -14.53 -20.46
C GLU A 84 14.69 -13.64 -21.48
N GLY A 85 14.72 -12.35 -21.26
CA GLY A 85 14.14 -11.40 -22.18
C GLY A 85 12.68 -11.10 -21.98
N VAL A 86 12.00 -11.87 -21.13
CA VAL A 86 10.59 -11.63 -20.88
C VAL A 86 10.37 -10.37 -20.05
N LEU A 87 11.23 -10.13 -19.06
CA LEU A 87 11.10 -8.94 -18.23
C LEU A 87 12.04 -7.86 -18.76
N HIS A 88 11.50 -6.69 -19.01
CA HIS A 88 12.26 -5.61 -19.57
C HIS A 88 12.66 -4.61 -18.52
N ARG A 89 13.84 -4.04 -18.68
CA ARG A 89 14.27 -2.97 -17.80
C ARG A 89 13.88 -1.65 -18.41
N LYS A 90 13.60 -0.70 -17.56
CA LYS A 90 13.39 0.65 -18.04
C LYS A 90 14.71 1.16 -18.56
N ALA A 91 14.68 1.99 -19.59
CA ALA A 91 15.88 2.50 -20.20
C ALA A 91 16.85 3.11 -19.18
N SER A 92 16.32 3.84 -18.25
CA SER A 92 17.20 4.51 -17.30
C SER A 92 17.88 3.54 -16.35
N THR A 93 17.30 2.39 -16.13
CA THR A 93 17.89 1.46 -15.21
C THR A 93 18.72 0.42 -15.91
N ALA A 94 18.56 0.28 -17.19
CA ALA A 94 19.31 -0.70 -17.90
C ALA A 94 20.79 -0.55 -17.68
N VAL A 95 21.23 0.64 -17.62
CA VAL A 95 22.61 0.90 -17.43
C VAL A 95 23.10 0.35 -16.14
N THR A 96 22.36 0.61 -15.11
CA THR A 96 22.78 0.19 -13.85
C THR A 96 22.83 -1.26 -13.76
N ALA A 97 21.89 -1.81 -14.27
CA ALA A 97 21.78 -3.15 -14.06
C ALA A 97 22.79 -3.93 -14.69
N LYS A 98 23.28 -3.44 -15.73
CA LYS A 98 24.10 -4.14 -16.33
C LYS A 98 25.21 -4.46 -15.58
N SER A 99 25.44 -3.75 -14.78
CA SER A 99 26.59 -4.07 -14.13
C SER A 99 26.45 -5.39 -13.47
N ASN A 100 25.65 -6.00 -13.58
CA ASN A 100 25.63 -7.17 -13.03
C ASN A 100 25.76 -8.13 -13.56
#